data_c98f24ac1e57d3b75241dc795f6f37c3
#
_entry.id   c98f24ac1e57d3b75241dc795f6f37c3
#
_cell.length_a   1.000
_cell.length_b   1.000
_cell.length_c   1.000
_cell.angle_alpha   90.00
_cell.angle_beta   90.00
_cell.angle_gamma   90.00
#
_symmetry.space_group_name_H-M   'P 1'
#
loop_
_entity.id
_entity.type
_entity.pdbx_description
1 polymer ?
#
loop_
_entity_poly.entity_id
_entity_poly.type
_entity_poly.pdbx_seq_one_letter_code
_entity_poly.pdbx_strand_id
1 'polypeptide(L)' 'MAHSDWVSYMGHWYYLNVGGDMITGWLFWNEHWYYLKPDGIMAADEMTRDGYKIGPDGTWIQ' A
#
# COMPACT_ATOMS: atom_id res chain seq x y z
N MET A 1 4.54 -4.38 -21.39
CA MET A 1 3.44 -3.42 -21.30
C MET A 1 3.28 -2.96 -19.85
N ALA A 2 3.22 -1.67 -19.62
CA ALA A 2 3.08 -1.14 -18.28
C ALA A 2 1.64 -1.31 -17.78
N HIS A 3 1.50 -1.66 -16.52
CA HIS A 3 0.21 -1.77 -15.87
C HIS A 3 0.40 -1.58 -14.37
N SER A 4 -0.66 -1.19 -13.70
CA SER A 4 -0.60 -1.00 -12.26
C SER A 4 -0.67 -2.36 -11.57
N ASP A 5 0.20 -2.56 -10.60
CA ASP A 5 0.25 -3.85 -9.91
C ASP A 5 1.06 -3.75 -8.63
N TRP A 6 0.89 -4.76 -7.80
CA TRP A 6 1.66 -4.92 -6.59
C TRP A 6 2.99 -5.60 -6.90
N VAL A 7 4.04 -5.15 -6.22
CA VAL A 7 5.37 -5.73 -6.36
C VAL A 7 5.90 -6.08 -4.99
N SER A 8 6.38 -7.32 -4.84
CA SER A 8 7.02 -7.76 -3.61
C SER A 8 8.54 -7.66 -3.80
N TYR A 9 9.20 -6.91 -2.92
CA TYR A 9 10.63 -6.72 -3.02
C TYR A 9 11.25 -6.66 -1.62
N MET A 10 12.19 -7.55 -1.37
CA MET A 10 12.91 -7.63 -0.10
C MET A 10 11.98 -7.69 1.12
N GLY A 11 10.90 -8.46 1.00
CA GLY A 11 9.97 -8.67 2.09
C GLY A 11 8.95 -7.57 2.28
N HIS A 12 8.91 -6.61 1.37
CA HIS A 12 7.97 -5.50 1.45
C HIS A 12 7.13 -5.44 0.18
N TRP A 13 5.90 -4.93 0.33
CA TRP A 13 4.99 -4.76 -0.80
C TRP A 13 4.95 -3.31 -1.22
N TYR A 14 5.02 -3.10 -2.53
CA TYR A 14 4.94 -1.80 -3.16
C TYR A 14 3.85 -1.83 -4.21
N TYR A 15 3.30 -0.68 -4.54
CA TYR A 15 2.30 -0.60 -5.61
C TYR A 15 2.80 0.38 -6.66
N LEU A 16 2.86 -0.09 -7.90
CA LEU A 16 3.31 0.72 -9.02
C LEU A 16 2.12 1.05 -9.91
N ASN A 17 2.03 2.31 -10.34
CA ASN A 17 0.96 2.71 -11.24
C ASN A 17 1.31 2.33 -12.67
N VAL A 18 0.40 2.65 -13.60
CA VAL A 18 0.55 2.25 -14.99
C VAL A 18 1.82 2.86 -15.63
N GLY A 19 2.31 3.96 -15.09
CA GLY A 19 3.54 4.58 -15.57
C GLY A 19 4.79 4.04 -14.92
N GLY A 20 4.65 3.09 -14.00
CA GLY A 20 5.79 2.51 -13.29
C GLY A 20 6.22 3.30 -12.06
N ASP A 21 5.49 4.32 -11.69
CA ASP A 21 5.81 5.13 -10.52
C ASP A 21 5.27 4.48 -9.26
N MET A 22 6.06 4.55 -8.19
CA MET A 22 5.68 4.02 -6.90
C MET A 22 4.63 4.92 -6.26
N ILE A 23 3.50 4.29 -5.87
CA ILE A 23 2.41 5.03 -5.23
C ILE A 23 2.69 5.12 -3.73
N THR A 24 2.37 6.27 -3.15
CA THR A 24 2.45 6.46 -1.70
C THR A 24 1.13 7.05 -1.22
N GLY A 25 0.86 6.90 0.10
CA GLY A 25 -0.37 7.38 0.69
C GLY A 25 -1.48 6.37 0.55
N TRP A 26 -2.72 6.85 0.66
CA TRP A 26 -3.87 5.95 0.61
C TRP A 26 -4.12 5.46 -0.81
N LEU A 27 -4.42 4.15 -0.93
CA LEU A 27 -4.73 3.51 -2.19
C LEU A 27 -6.01 2.70 -2.04
N PHE A 28 -7.00 2.97 -2.88
CA PHE A 28 -8.20 2.15 -2.94
C PHE A 28 -8.03 1.11 -4.02
N TRP A 29 -7.95 -0.16 -3.62
CA TRP A 29 -7.69 -1.25 -4.54
C TRP A 29 -8.50 -2.47 -4.12
N ASN A 30 -9.15 -3.10 -5.08
CA ASN A 30 -9.93 -4.32 -4.87
C ASN A 30 -10.95 -4.14 -3.71
N GLU A 31 -11.59 -2.97 -3.67
CA GLU A 31 -12.63 -2.64 -2.69
C GLU A 31 -12.11 -2.54 -1.25
N HIS A 32 -10.80 -2.37 -1.11
CA HIS A 32 -10.19 -2.17 0.20
C HIS A 32 -9.24 -0.99 0.15
N TRP A 33 -9.05 -0.34 1.30
CA TRP A 33 -8.11 0.75 1.41
C TRP A 33 -6.78 0.22 1.95
N TYR A 34 -5.71 0.60 1.27
CA TYR A 34 -4.34 0.29 1.69
C TYR A 34 -3.60 1.59 1.93
N TYR A 35 -2.60 1.56 2.79
CA TYR A 35 -1.78 2.73 3.03
C TYR A 35 -0.34 2.41 2.70
N LEU A 36 0.23 3.20 1.81
CA LEU A 36 1.62 3.06 1.40
C LEU A 36 2.40 4.20 2.05
N LYS A 37 3.40 3.84 2.85
CA LYS A 37 4.17 4.83 3.59
C LYS A 37 4.97 5.71 2.63
N PRO A 38 5.51 6.86 3.10
CA PRO A 38 6.25 7.75 2.21
C PRO A 38 7.43 7.11 1.51
N ASP A 39 7.97 6.02 2.06
CA ASP A 39 9.02 5.24 1.40
C ASP A 39 8.47 4.21 0.42
N GLY A 40 7.15 4.13 0.28
CA GLY A 40 6.51 3.23 -0.64
C GLY A 40 6.14 1.89 -0.07
N ILE A 41 6.56 1.58 1.14
CA ILE A 41 6.29 0.28 1.76
C ILE A 41 4.85 0.22 2.24
N MET A 42 4.13 -0.85 1.89
CA MET A 42 2.76 -1.04 2.35
C MET A 42 2.73 -1.22 3.87
N ALA A 43 1.93 -0.40 4.54
CA ALA A 43 1.73 -0.54 5.97
C ALA A 43 0.97 -1.85 6.25
N ALA A 44 1.36 -2.55 7.31
CA ALA A 44 0.70 -3.79 7.68
C ALA A 44 0.88 -3.99 9.18
N ASP A 45 -0.22 -4.39 9.84
CA ASP A 45 -0.21 -4.69 11.26
C ASP A 45 0.35 -3.51 12.07
N GLU A 46 -0.04 -2.30 11.67
CA GLU A 46 0.44 -1.09 12.32
C GLU A 46 -0.60 0.00 12.18
N MET A 47 -0.35 1.12 12.85
CA MET A 47 -1.23 2.28 12.80
C MET A 47 -0.57 3.37 11.99
N THR A 48 -1.35 4.06 11.15
CA THR A 48 -0.82 5.17 10.37
C THR A 48 -0.60 6.37 11.29
N ARG A 49 0.11 7.37 10.74
CA ARG A 49 0.36 8.59 11.49
C ARG A 49 -0.93 9.27 11.95
N ASP A 50 -1.98 9.14 11.15
CA ASP A 50 -3.27 9.77 11.44
C ASP A 50 -4.13 8.94 12.39
N GLY A 51 -3.65 7.79 12.84
CA GLY A 51 -4.36 6.96 13.78
C GLY A 51 -5.26 5.89 13.18
N TYR A 52 -5.11 5.62 11.90
CA TYR A 52 -5.88 4.57 11.24
C TYR A 52 -5.18 3.23 11.40
N LYS A 53 -5.92 2.25 11.86
CA LYS A 53 -5.35 0.93 12.11
C LYS A 53 -5.33 0.10 10.84
N ILE A 54 -4.17 -0.43 10.50
CA ILE A 54 -3.96 -1.28 9.33
C ILE A 54 -3.77 -2.71 9.80
N GLY A 55 -4.50 -3.63 9.20
CA GLY A 55 -4.43 -5.04 9.56
C GLY A 55 -3.19 -5.72 8.99
N PRO A 56 -2.99 -6.99 9.35
CA PRO A 56 -1.80 -7.74 8.91
C PRO A 56 -1.78 -7.99 7.41
N ASP A 57 -2.90 -7.86 6.74
CA ASP A 57 -2.97 -8.01 5.28
C ASP A 57 -2.79 -6.68 4.55
N GLY A 58 -2.59 -5.59 5.28
CA GLY A 58 -2.38 -4.28 4.70
C GLY A 58 -3.64 -3.47 4.48
N THR A 59 -4.81 -4.02 4.80
CA THR A 59 -6.06 -3.30 4.62
C THR A 59 -6.41 -2.50 5.85
N TRP A 60 -7.13 -1.38 5.63
CA TRP A 60 -7.60 -0.54 6.72
C TRP A 60 -8.71 -1.25 7.48
N ILE A 61 -8.56 -1.33 8.79
CA ILE A 61 -9.56 -1.89 9.68
C ILE A 61 -10.50 -0.79 10.10
N GLN A 62 -11.76 -0.94 9.70
CA GLN A 62 -12.78 0.05 10.02
C GLN A 62 -13.51 -0.29 11.30
#